data_e71c0b6c63b1aeae1198fa0d8488bca2
#
_entry.id   e71c0b6c63b1aeae1198fa0d8488bca2
#
_cell.length_a   1.000
_cell.length_b   1.000
_cell.length_c   1.000
_cell.angle_alpha   90.00
_cell.angle_beta   90.00
_cell.angle_gamma   90.00
#
_symmetry.space_group_name_H-M   'P 1'
#
loop_
_entity.id
_entity.type
_entity.pdbx_description
1 polymer ?
#
loop_
_entity_poly.entity_id
_entity_poly.type
_entity_poly.pdbx_seq_one_letter_code
_entity_poly.pdbx_strand_id
1 'polypeptide(L)'
;MSDVIVFDSEVLSSHYLVCARRLSDGKLNILWGHVPQDMARLGGLLSNPGLMWVGFNSRKFDMPIALAAAGGASLEELKRMANDIVENNKPEWMTYRDYGIEQPYHLKQVDLIEVAPGVMVSLKLYGGRMGSPSLVDMPFHHNDFITDEQAENVLLPYCLNDIDETTRLYLKLKGQLDLREKLSERYSIDLRSKSDAQMAETIIAKELGLLRAGSPPIPATVRYSAPRFIQPKGMVLQDILTRVQRHTFIVSQRNGAVEL
;
A
#
# COMPACT_ATOMS: atom_id res chain seq x y z
N MET A 1 22.69 8.87 -1.78
CA MET A 1 21.23 8.88 -1.55
C MET A 1 20.54 8.62 -2.87
N SER A 2 19.47 7.83 -2.87
CA SER A 2 18.63 7.64 -4.07
C SER A 2 17.86 8.92 -4.36
N ASP A 3 17.69 9.24 -5.66
CA ASP A 3 16.85 10.36 -6.07
C ASP A 3 15.38 9.95 -5.92
N VAL A 4 14.55 10.85 -5.42
CA VAL A 4 13.15 10.57 -5.12
C VAL A 4 12.29 10.90 -6.32
N ILE A 5 11.45 9.95 -6.72
CA ILE A 5 10.43 10.13 -7.74
C ILE A 5 9.05 9.89 -7.12
N VAL A 6 8.20 10.90 -7.09
CA VAL A 6 6.81 10.79 -6.66
C VAL A 6 5.97 10.41 -7.86
N PHE A 7 5.13 9.41 -7.73
CA PHE A 7 4.33 8.89 -8.83
C PHE A 7 2.91 8.52 -8.40
N ASP A 8 2.04 8.53 -9.38
CA ASP A 8 0.66 8.12 -9.29
C ASP A 8 0.20 7.60 -10.65
N SER A 9 -0.84 6.76 -10.70
CA SER A 9 -1.34 6.18 -11.94
C SER A 9 -2.85 6.07 -12.00
N GLU A 10 -3.40 6.26 -13.20
CA GLU A 10 -4.82 6.19 -13.47
C GLU A 10 -5.14 5.11 -14.50
N VAL A 11 -6.09 4.24 -14.17
CA VAL A 11 -6.51 3.13 -15.04
C VAL A 11 -8.00 3.21 -15.31
N LEU A 12 -8.35 3.69 -16.48
CA LEU A 12 -9.71 3.69 -17.02
C LEU A 12 -9.91 2.60 -18.07
N SER A 13 -11.14 2.41 -18.53
CA SER A 13 -11.41 1.40 -19.57
C SER A 13 -10.73 1.71 -20.90
N SER A 14 -10.45 2.99 -21.20
CA SER A 14 -9.84 3.44 -22.45
C SER A 14 -8.41 3.96 -22.31
N HIS A 15 -7.94 4.29 -21.11
CA HIS A 15 -6.66 4.94 -20.90
C HIS A 15 -5.92 4.39 -19.67
N TYR A 16 -4.60 4.30 -19.79
CA TYR A 16 -3.67 4.14 -18.69
C TYR A 16 -2.69 5.32 -18.71
N LEU A 17 -2.54 5.99 -17.59
CA LEU A 17 -1.66 7.13 -17.39
C LEU A 17 -0.78 6.90 -16.18
N VAL A 18 0.53 7.17 -16.31
CA VAL A 18 1.44 7.29 -15.16
C VAL A 18 2.05 8.69 -15.17
N CYS A 19 1.91 9.39 -14.07
CA CYS A 19 2.63 10.63 -13.81
C CYS A 19 3.73 10.37 -12.78
N ALA A 20 4.96 10.81 -13.08
CA ALA A 20 6.11 10.60 -12.20
C ALA A 20 6.99 11.85 -12.16
N ARG A 21 7.10 12.48 -10.98
CA ARG A 21 7.89 13.71 -10.76
C ARG A 21 9.12 13.41 -9.94
N ARG A 22 10.28 13.70 -10.50
CA ARG A 22 11.55 13.65 -9.78
C ARG A 22 11.70 14.91 -8.91
N LEU A 23 11.99 14.72 -7.61
CA LEU A 23 12.00 15.87 -6.68
C LEU A 23 13.27 16.71 -6.75
N SER A 24 14.40 16.16 -7.20
CA SER A 24 15.68 16.87 -7.25
C SER A 24 15.72 18.02 -8.26
N ASP A 25 15.04 17.87 -9.39
CA ASP A 25 15.02 18.85 -10.50
C ASP A 25 13.61 19.22 -10.99
N GLY A 26 12.57 18.65 -10.37
CA GLY A 26 11.18 18.87 -10.77
C GLY A 26 10.78 18.22 -12.09
N LYS A 27 11.64 17.39 -12.70
CA LYS A 27 11.36 16.76 -13.99
C LYS A 27 10.14 15.87 -13.90
N LEU A 28 9.14 16.21 -14.71
CA LEU A 28 7.90 15.48 -14.83
C LEU A 28 7.98 14.50 -16.00
N ASN A 29 7.57 13.26 -15.78
CA ASN A 29 7.33 12.25 -16.80
C ASN A 29 5.83 11.98 -16.83
N ILE A 30 5.21 12.25 -17.98
CA ILE A 30 3.82 11.88 -18.30
C ILE A 30 3.93 10.73 -19.27
N LEU A 31 3.37 9.58 -18.93
CA LEU A 31 3.57 8.32 -19.64
C LEU A 31 2.21 7.68 -19.92
N TRP A 32 1.87 7.59 -21.21
CA TRP A 32 0.60 7.04 -21.66
C TRP A 32 0.72 5.58 -22.07
N GLY A 33 -0.20 4.74 -21.58
CA GLY A 33 -0.18 3.29 -21.82
C GLY A 33 -0.31 2.89 -23.30
N HIS A 34 -0.97 3.71 -24.12
CA HIS A 34 -1.10 3.48 -25.56
C HIS A 34 0.14 3.91 -26.38
N VAL A 35 1.14 4.53 -25.73
CA VAL A 35 2.39 4.98 -26.36
C VAL A 35 3.53 4.01 -26.00
N PRO A 36 3.98 3.15 -26.94
CA PRO A 36 5.00 2.14 -26.65
C PRO A 36 6.33 2.72 -26.11
N GLN A 37 6.71 3.91 -26.60
CA GLN A 37 7.93 4.61 -26.14
C GLN A 37 7.82 5.04 -24.68
N ASP A 38 6.62 5.41 -24.22
CA ASP A 38 6.39 5.78 -22.81
C ASP A 38 6.49 4.55 -21.91
N MET A 39 5.96 3.40 -22.34
CA MET A 39 6.07 2.16 -21.57
C MET A 39 7.51 1.65 -21.52
N ALA A 40 8.26 1.76 -22.60
CA ALA A 40 9.69 1.47 -22.61
C ALA A 40 10.47 2.42 -21.66
N ARG A 41 10.10 3.71 -21.64
CA ARG A 41 10.66 4.69 -20.71
C ARG A 41 10.30 4.39 -19.25
N LEU A 42 9.06 3.98 -18.98
CA LEU A 42 8.64 3.54 -17.66
C LEU A 42 9.49 2.36 -17.19
N GLY A 43 9.70 1.35 -18.03
CA GLY A 43 10.57 0.22 -17.75
C GLY A 43 12.01 0.64 -17.41
N GLY A 44 12.57 1.58 -18.18
CA GLY A 44 13.89 2.16 -17.90
C GLY A 44 13.96 2.90 -16.56
N LEU A 45 12.92 3.63 -16.19
CA LEU A 45 12.84 4.31 -14.89
C LEU A 45 12.71 3.31 -13.73
N LEU A 46 11.83 2.31 -13.86
CA LEU A 46 11.63 1.25 -12.85
C LEU A 46 12.88 0.40 -12.62
N SER A 47 13.68 0.22 -13.66
CA SER A 47 14.95 -0.52 -13.61
C SER A 47 16.12 0.29 -13.06
N ASN A 48 15.95 1.56 -12.75
CA ASN A 48 17.03 2.43 -12.28
C ASN A 48 17.23 2.31 -10.76
N PRO A 49 18.35 1.70 -10.27
CA PRO A 49 18.61 1.52 -8.85
C PRO A 49 18.89 2.83 -8.09
N GLY A 50 19.15 3.92 -8.83
CA GLY A 50 19.36 5.26 -8.28
C GLY A 50 18.07 5.99 -7.88
N LEU A 51 16.90 5.44 -8.24
CA LEU A 51 15.61 6.04 -7.93
C LEU A 51 14.93 5.36 -6.73
N MET A 52 14.23 6.17 -5.95
CA MET A 52 13.31 5.72 -4.91
C MET A 52 11.90 6.20 -5.27
N TRP A 53 11.01 5.25 -5.51
CA TRP A 53 9.62 5.53 -5.88
C TRP A 53 8.78 5.78 -4.64
N VAL A 54 8.03 6.86 -4.65
CA VAL A 54 7.15 7.27 -3.55
C VAL A 54 5.74 7.47 -4.08
N GLY A 55 4.78 6.79 -3.50
CA GLY A 55 3.37 6.94 -3.84
C GLY A 55 2.47 6.80 -2.62
N PHE A 56 1.18 6.89 -2.84
CA PHE A 56 0.16 6.71 -1.82
C PHE A 56 -0.72 5.51 -2.16
N ASN A 57 -0.77 4.49 -1.32
CA ASN A 57 -1.36 3.16 -1.60
C ASN A 57 -0.73 2.46 -2.83
N SER A 58 0.44 2.92 -3.23
CA SER A 58 1.08 2.57 -4.50
C SER A 58 1.65 1.16 -4.53
N ARG A 59 2.03 0.59 -3.39
CA ARG A 59 2.50 -0.80 -3.33
C ARG A 59 1.42 -1.79 -3.73
N LYS A 60 0.19 -1.50 -3.34
CA LYS A 60 -0.95 -2.37 -3.60
C LYS A 60 -1.52 -2.17 -5.00
N PHE A 61 -1.51 -0.93 -5.52
CA PHE A 61 -2.19 -0.57 -6.75
C PHE A 61 -1.24 -0.14 -7.87
N ASP A 62 -0.58 1.00 -7.74
CA ASP A 62 0.16 1.62 -8.84
C ASP A 62 1.39 0.82 -9.29
N MET A 63 2.18 0.34 -8.33
CA MET A 63 3.45 -0.31 -8.65
C MET A 63 3.28 -1.63 -9.40
N PRO A 64 2.41 -2.57 -8.98
CA PRO A 64 2.19 -3.79 -9.75
C PRO A 64 1.64 -3.51 -11.15
N ILE A 65 0.75 -2.52 -11.31
CA ILE A 65 0.21 -2.13 -12.61
C ILE A 65 1.31 -1.51 -13.49
N ALA A 66 2.14 -0.62 -12.93
CA ALA A 66 3.26 -0.02 -13.65
C ALA A 66 4.29 -1.06 -14.12
N LEU A 67 4.59 -2.06 -13.29
CA LEU A 67 5.46 -3.17 -13.66
C LEU A 67 4.86 -4.03 -14.77
N ALA A 68 3.57 -4.34 -14.69
CA ALA A 68 2.86 -5.08 -15.75
C ALA A 68 2.85 -4.29 -17.07
N ALA A 69 2.57 -2.99 -17.03
CA ALA A 69 2.57 -2.12 -18.19
C ALA A 69 3.97 -2.02 -18.84
N ALA A 70 5.00 -1.86 -18.03
CA ALA A 70 6.39 -1.88 -18.51
C ALA A 70 6.81 -3.24 -19.08
N GLY A 71 6.19 -4.33 -18.60
CA GLY A 71 6.35 -5.69 -19.11
C GLY A 71 5.57 -5.98 -20.39
N GLY A 72 4.78 -5.02 -20.90
CA GLY A 72 4.04 -5.14 -22.16
C GLY A 72 2.59 -5.60 -21.99
N ALA A 73 2.02 -5.57 -20.79
CA ALA A 73 0.61 -5.87 -20.59
C ALA A 73 -0.27 -4.89 -21.38
N SER A 74 -1.31 -5.41 -22.02
CA SER A 74 -2.30 -4.61 -22.73
C SER A 74 -3.16 -3.77 -21.77
N LEU A 75 -3.80 -2.72 -22.29
CA LEU A 75 -4.72 -1.90 -21.50
C LEU A 75 -5.85 -2.74 -20.87
N GLU A 76 -6.37 -3.72 -21.60
CA GLU A 76 -7.41 -4.62 -21.11
C GLU A 76 -6.92 -5.45 -19.91
N GLU A 77 -5.68 -5.95 -19.98
CA GLU A 77 -5.05 -6.69 -18.87
C GLU A 77 -4.80 -5.77 -17.67
N LEU A 78 -4.31 -4.55 -17.88
CA LEU A 78 -4.12 -3.57 -16.81
C LEU A 78 -5.44 -3.21 -16.15
N LYS A 79 -6.51 -3.01 -16.95
CA LYS A 79 -7.84 -2.72 -16.43
C LYS A 79 -8.43 -3.88 -15.63
N ARG A 80 -8.31 -5.10 -16.12
CA ARG A 80 -8.74 -6.31 -15.40
C ARG A 80 -7.99 -6.44 -14.07
N MET A 81 -6.68 -6.19 -14.08
CA MET A 81 -5.85 -6.22 -12.88
C MET A 81 -6.27 -5.14 -11.87
N ALA A 82 -6.50 -3.91 -12.32
CA ALA A 82 -6.97 -2.81 -11.49
C ALA A 82 -8.31 -3.14 -10.82
N ASN A 83 -9.28 -3.64 -11.58
CA ASN A 83 -10.57 -4.07 -11.07
C ASN A 83 -10.43 -5.20 -10.03
N ASP A 84 -9.60 -6.21 -10.31
CA ASP A 84 -9.36 -7.33 -9.42
C ASP A 84 -8.73 -6.87 -8.08
N ILE A 85 -7.79 -5.92 -8.12
CA ILE A 85 -7.19 -5.34 -6.91
C ILE A 85 -8.25 -4.60 -6.07
N VAL A 86 -9.09 -3.80 -6.71
CA VAL A 86 -10.07 -2.95 -6.02
C VAL A 86 -11.27 -3.76 -5.52
N GLU A 87 -11.91 -4.54 -6.39
CA GLU A 87 -13.15 -5.27 -6.08
C GLU A 87 -12.92 -6.43 -5.11
N ASN A 88 -11.81 -7.15 -5.26
CA ASN A 88 -11.47 -8.29 -4.42
C ASN A 88 -10.57 -7.91 -3.23
N ASN A 89 -10.26 -6.63 -3.05
CA ASN A 89 -9.33 -6.15 -2.02
C ASN A 89 -8.03 -6.99 -1.95
N LYS A 90 -7.52 -7.38 -3.12
CA LYS A 90 -6.42 -8.32 -3.26
C LYS A 90 -5.14 -7.79 -2.60
N PRO A 91 -4.47 -8.56 -1.75
CA PRO A 91 -3.20 -8.12 -1.16
C PRO A 91 -2.08 -8.10 -2.18
N GLU A 92 -1.10 -7.22 -1.99
CA GLU A 92 0.05 -7.00 -2.88
C GLU A 92 0.68 -8.32 -3.38
N TRP A 93 1.08 -9.22 -2.48
CA TRP A 93 1.76 -10.47 -2.83
C TRP A 93 0.91 -11.40 -3.72
N MET A 94 -0.42 -11.36 -3.57
CA MET A 94 -1.33 -12.17 -4.38
C MET A 94 -1.44 -11.61 -5.79
N THR A 95 -1.44 -10.28 -5.95
CA THR A 95 -1.42 -9.61 -7.25
C THR A 95 -0.15 -9.98 -8.01
N TYR A 96 1.02 -9.87 -7.40
CA TYR A 96 2.29 -10.26 -8.03
C TYR A 96 2.28 -11.73 -8.48
N ARG A 97 1.81 -12.64 -7.62
CA ARG A 97 1.72 -14.07 -7.94
C ARG A 97 0.74 -14.35 -9.09
N ASP A 98 -0.48 -13.83 -8.99
CA ASP A 98 -1.57 -14.20 -9.90
C ASP A 98 -1.39 -13.62 -11.31
N TYR A 99 -0.68 -12.50 -11.42
CA TYR A 99 -0.35 -11.86 -12.69
C TYR A 99 1.09 -12.14 -13.16
N GLY A 100 1.84 -12.96 -12.44
CA GLY A 100 3.22 -13.34 -12.82
C GLY A 100 4.17 -12.15 -12.89
N ILE A 101 3.97 -11.13 -12.05
CA ILE A 101 4.78 -9.91 -12.05
C ILE A 101 6.02 -10.13 -11.21
N GLU A 102 7.18 -9.91 -11.81
CA GLU A 102 8.46 -9.92 -11.10
C GLU A 102 8.85 -8.50 -10.68
N GLN A 103 9.00 -8.31 -9.39
CA GLN A 103 9.53 -7.05 -8.87
C GLN A 103 11.05 -7.06 -8.96
N PRO A 104 11.68 -6.05 -9.63
CA PRO A 104 13.12 -5.95 -9.65
C PRO A 104 13.69 -5.85 -8.23
N TYR A 105 14.70 -6.68 -7.90
CA TYR A 105 15.27 -6.76 -6.53
C TYR A 105 15.87 -5.43 -6.04
N HIS A 106 16.25 -4.55 -6.96
CA HIS A 106 16.82 -3.23 -6.67
C HIS A 106 15.77 -2.11 -6.58
N LEU A 107 14.50 -2.41 -6.91
CA LEU A 107 13.42 -1.43 -6.87
C LEU A 107 13.18 -0.97 -5.43
N LYS A 108 13.42 0.31 -5.20
CA LYS A 108 13.16 0.95 -3.92
C LYS A 108 11.85 1.69 -4.00
N GLN A 109 10.94 1.38 -3.09
CA GLN A 109 9.66 2.08 -3.01
C GLN A 109 9.27 2.40 -1.57
N VAL A 110 8.52 3.48 -1.42
CA VAL A 110 7.92 3.93 -0.18
C VAL A 110 6.44 4.19 -0.42
N ASP A 111 5.59 3.51 0.32
CA ASP A 111 4.16 3.77 0.34
C ASP A 111 3.82 4.63 1.55
N LEU A 112 3.28 5.82 1.30
CA LEU A 112 3.00 6.79 2.34
C LEU A 112 1.75 6.44 3.17
N ILE A 113 0.85 5.59 2.65
CA ILE A 113 -0.38 5.23 3.36
C ILE A 113 -0.09 4.56 4.71
N GLU A 114 0.96 3.74 4.76
CA GLU A 114 1.36 3.02 5.98
C GLU A 114 2.16 3.89 6.94
N VAL A 115 2.90 4.88 6.41
CA VAL A 115 3.73 5.80 7.20
C VAL A 115 2.91 6.92 7.80
N ALA A 116 1.88 7.38 7.08
CA ALA A 116 1.03 8.47 7.48
C ALA A 116 0.16 8.10 8.71
N PRO A 117 0.01 9.01 9.68
CA PRO A 117 -0.75 8.72 10.89
C PRO A 117 -2.25 8.61 10.59
N GLY A 118 -2.85 7.53 11.00
CA GLY A 118 -4.27 7.26 10.83
C GLY A 118 -4.52 5.89 10.21
N VAL A 119 -5.74 5.40 10.32
CA VAL A 119 -6.12 4.10 9.77
C VAL A 119 -6.89 4.32 8.48
N MET A 120 -6.36 3.86 7.35
CA MET A 120 -7.03 3.89 6.03
C MET A 120 -7.61 5.26 5.63
N VAL A 121 -6.84 6.31 5.86
CA VAL A 121 -7.22 7.69 5.51
C VAL A 121 -6.86 7.97 4.05
N SER A 122 -7.76 8.58 3.28
CA SER A 122 -7.50 8.92 1.88
C SER A 122 -6.48 10.06 1.72
N LEU A 123 -5.79 10.11 0.57
CA LEU A 123 -4.87 11.19 0.22
C LEU A 123 -5.56 12.57 0.32
N LYS A 124 -6.80 12.68 -0.16
CA LYS A 124 -7.61 13.93 -0.08
C LYS A 124 -7.84 14.40 1.34
N LEU A 125 -8.09 13.48 2.28
CA LEU A 125 -8.26 13.88 3.67
C LEU A 125 -6.94 14.37 4.27
N TYR A 126 -5.80 13.81 3.88
CA TYR A 126 -4.49 14.37 4.23
C TYR A 126 -4.27 15.73 3.60
N GLY A 127 -4.60 15.90 2.32
CA GLY A 127 -4.57 17.19 1.63
C GLY A 127 -5.37 18.26 2.39
N GLY A 128 -6.61 17.95 2.76
CA GLY A 128 -7.45 18.86 3.56
C GLY A 128 -6.83 19.19 4.92
N ARG A 129 -6.28 18.21 5.64
CA ARG A 129 -5.58 18.44 6.92
C ARG A 129 -4.28 19.24 6.80
N MET A 130 -3.64 19.19 5.64
CA MET A 130 -2.44 19.97 5.33
C MET A 130 -2.74 21.36 4.78
N GLY A 131 -4.02 21.70 4.56
CA GLY A 131 -4.42 22.98 3.97
C GLY A 131 -4.11 23.05 2.48
N SER A 132 -4.33 21.97 1.74
CA SER A 132 -4.15 21.97 0.29
C SER A 132 -5.01 23.04 -0.37
N PRO A 133 -4.46 23.81 -1.35
CA PRO A 133 -5.21 24.81 -2.08
C PRO A 133 -6.21 24.21 -3.07
N SER A 134 -6.03 22.94 -3.45
CA SER A 134 -6.88 22.26 -4.43
C SER A 134 -7.12 20.82 -3.99
N LEU A 135 -8.38 20.48 -3.78
CA LEU A 135 -8.82 19.09 -3.55
C LEU A 135 -9.75 18.73 -4.72
N VAL A 136 -9.28 17.87 -5.59
CA VAL A 136 -10.00 17.47 -6.80
C VAL A 136 -10.52 16.05 -6.63
N ASP A 137 -11.80 15.82 -6.89
CA ASP A 137 -12.37 14.47 -6.93
C ASP A 137 -12.11 13.84 -8.29
N MET A 138 -11.99 12.50 -8.31
CA MET A 138 -11.85 11.77 -9.56
C MET A 138 -13.01 12.13 -10.50
N PRO A 139 -12.74 12.69 -11.67
CA PRO A 139 -13.78 13.24 -12.55
C PRO A 139 -14.55 12.17 -13.31
N PHE A 140 -14.04 10.93 -13.34
CA PHE A 140 -14.60 9.83 -14.11
C PHE A 140 -14.84 8.61 -13.21
N HIS A 141 -15.82 7.80 -13.56
CA HIS A 141 -15.93 6.46 -12.99
C HIS A 141 -14.83 5.57 -13.59
N HIS A 142 -14.23 4.70 -12.78
CA HIS A 142 -13.10 3.87 -13.21
C HIS A 142 -13.40 3.00 -14.45
N ASN A 143 -14.68 2.68 -14.72
CA ASN A 143 -15.12 1.92 -15.90
C ASN A 143 -15.49 2.79 -17.10
N ASP A 144 -15.34 4.11 -17.02
CA ASP A 144 -15.67 4.99 -18.13
C ASP A 144 -14.69 4.82 -19.30
N PHE A 145 -15.24 5.04 -20.50
CA PHE A 145 -14.47 5.27 -21.72
C PHE A 145 -14.40 6.76 -21.97
N ILE A 146 -13.22 7.33 -21.94
CA ILE A 146 -13.00 8.76 -22.20
C ILE A 146 -12.28 8.96 -23.53
N THR A 147 -12.40 10.17 -24.08
CA THR A 147 -11.66 10.58 -25.28
C THR A 147 -10.25 11.02 -24.92
N ASP A 148 -9.34 11.08 -25.90
CA ASP A 148 -7.97 11.60 -25.74
C ASP A 148 -8.01 13.06 -25.21
N GLU A 149 -8.94 13.87 -25.69
CA GLU A 149 -9.13 15.24 -25.22
C GLU A 149 -9.53 15.30 -23.73
N GLN A 150 -10.40 14.40 -23.29
CA GLN A 150 -10.77 14.29 -21.87
C GLN A 150 -9.60 13.76 -21.04
N ALA A 151 -8.82 12.84 -21.59
CA ALA A 151 -7.64 12.31 -20.92
C ALA A 151 -6.59 13.41 -20.70
N GLU A 152 -6.33 14.24 -21.70
CA GLU A 152 -5.35 15.34 -21.60
C GLU A 152 -5.85 16.52 -20.76
N ASN A 153 -7.12 16.92 -20.90
CA ASN A 153 -7.62 18.14 -20.29
C ASN A 153 -8.25 17.94 -18.91
N VAL A 154 -8.57 16.68 -18.52
CA VAL A 154 -9.27 16.40 -17.26
C VAL A 154 -8.52 15.34 -16.43
N LEU A 155 -8.20 14.17 -17.00
CA LEU A 155 -7.54 13.09 -16.27
C LEU A 155 -6.09 13.46 -15.89
N LEU A 156 -5.32 13.99 -16.82
CA LEU A 156 -3.94 14.41 -16.56
C LEU A 156 -3.84 15.50 -15.47
N PRO A 157 -4.61 16.60 -15.48
CA PRO A 157 -4.62 17.56 -14.38
C PRO A 157 -5.01 16.93 -13.03
N TYR A 158 -5.92 15.97 -13.02
CA TYR A 158 -6.29 15.22 -11.83
C TYR A 158 -5.09 14.44 -11.27
N CYS A 159 -4.44 13.60 -12.08
CA CYS A 159 -3.27 12.83 -11.70
C CYS A 159 -2.10 13.74 -11.23
N LEU A 160 -1.90 14.89 -11.85
CA LEU A 160 -0.90 15.88 -11.42
C LEU A 160 -1.24 16.50 -10.07
N ASN A 161 -2.50 16.73 -9.77
CA ASN A 161 -2.94 17.18 -8.43
C ASN A 161 -2.61 16.13 -7.37
N ASP A 162 -2.83 14.83 -7.64
CA ASP A 162 -2.51 13.76 -6.70
C ASP A 162 -0.99 13.59 -6.52
N ILE A 163 -0.18 13.86 -7.55
CA ILE A 163 1.29 14.02 -7.42
C ILE A 163 1.66 15.18 -6.48
N ASP A 164 1.00 16.34 -6.59
CA ASP A 164 1.25 17.48 -5.72
C ASP A 164 0.90 17.15 -4.26
N GLU A 165 -0.25 16.52 -4.02
CA GLU A 165 -0.67 16.12 -2.67
C GLU A 165 0.25 15.05 -2.07
N THR A 166 0.64 14.05 -2.86
CA THR A 166 1.59 13.02 -2.44
C THR A 166 2.96 13.64 -2.13
N THR A 167 3.41 14.62 -2.93
CA THR A 167 4.65 15.37 -2.66
C THR A 167 4.57 16.14 -1.35
N ARG A 168 3.45 16.85 -1.07
CA ARG A 168 3.22 17.56 0.19
C ARG A 168 3.27 16.61 1.38
N LEU A 169 2.58 15.47 1.27
CA LEU A 169 2.56 14.45 2.32
C LEU A 169 3.96 13.87 2.54
N TYR A 170 4.70 13.55 1.50
CA TYR A 170 6.09 13.08 1.58
C TYR A 170 6.97 14.07 2.36
N LEU A 171 6.90 15.36 2.02
CA LEU A 171 7.67 16.40 2.72
C LEU A 171 7.24 16.53 4.20
N LYS A 172 5.96 16.43 4.48
CA LYS A 172 5.43 16.45 5.85
C LYS A 172 5.90 15.27 6.68
N LEU A 173 6.04 14.10 6.06
CA LEU A 173 6.47 12.86 6.73
C LEU A 173 7.99 12.65 6.72
N LYS A 174 8.77 13.61 6.24
CA LYS A 174 10.23 13.46 6.05
C LYS A 174 10.95 12.93 7.29
N GLY A 175 10.60 13.44 8.48
CA GLY A 175 11.21 12.98 9.75
C GLY A 175 10.92 11.50 10.04
N GLN A 176 9.69 11.05 9.80
CA GLN A 176 9.29 9.63 9.96
C GLN A 176 9.96 8.73 8.93
N LEU A 177 10.11 9.21 7.70
CA LEU A 177 10.79 8.47 6.62
C LEU A 177 12.29 8.34 6.90
N ASP A 178 12.95 9.41 7.33
CA ASP A 178 14.36 9.39 7.70
C ASP A 178 14.64 8.44 8.89
N LEU A 179 13.73 8.36 9.84
CA LEU A 179 13.81 7.38 10.93
C LEU A 179 13.75 5.95 10.39
N ARG A 180 12.80 5.66 9.49
CA ARG A 180 12.63 4.34 8.88
C ARG A 180 13.84 3.93 8.06
N GLU A 181 14.43 4.85 7.30
CA GLU A 181 15.65 4.60 6.54
C GLU A 181 16.81 4.22 7.46
N LYS A 182 17.08 5.03 8.50
CA LYS A 182 18.13 4.74 9.49
C LYS A 182 17.91 3.40 10.21
N LEU A 183 16.67 3.09 10.58
CA LEU A 183 16.36 1.81 11.21
C LEU A 183 16.47 0.64 10.21
N SER A 184 16.09 0.84 8.95
CA SER A 184 16.28 -0.15 7.89
C SER A 184 17.76 -0.52 7.71
N GLU A 185 18.63 0.49 7.68
CA GLU A 185 20.08 0.30 7.61
C GLU A 185 20.61 -0.43 8.86
N ARG A 186 20.26 0.07 10.05
CA ARG A 186 20.72 -0.50 11.33
C ARG A 186 20.35 -1.96 11.49
N TYR A 187 19.12 -2.30 11.13
CA TYR A 187 18.60 -3.67 11.30
C TYR A 187 18.74 -4.53 10.04
N SER A 188 19.21 -3.98 8.91
CA SER A 188 19.28 -4.68 7.62
C SER A 188 17.94 -5.35 7.24
N ILE A 189 16.84 -4.60 7.39
CA ILE A 189 15.46 -4.98 7.05
C ILE A 189 14.80 -3.79 6.39
N ASP A 190 14.01 -3.99 5.34
CA ASP A 190 13.22 -2.91 4.77
C ASP A 190 12.04 -2.53 5.67
N LEU A 191 12.13 -1.34 6.28
CA LEU A 191 11.10 -0.76 7.16
C LEU A 191 10.43 0.47 6.53
N ARG A 192 10.83 0.88 5.31
CA ARG A 192 10.44 2.16 4.70
C ARG A 192 8.94 2.35 4.55
N SER A 193 8.22 1.29 4.19
CA SER A 193 6.76 1.31 4.02
C SER A 193 6.03 0.55 5.13
N LYS A 194 6.54 0.62 6.37
CA LYS A 194 5.88 -0.01 7.52
C LYS A 194 5.26 1.05 8.43
N SER A 195 4.08 0.76 8.97
CA SER A 195 3.50 1.54 10.06
C SER A 195 4.39 1.48 11.31
N ASP A 196 4.20 2.38 12.27
CA ASP A 196 4.97 2.37 13.50
C ASP A 196 4.84 1.05 14.27
N ALA A 197 3.62 0.47 14.29
CA ALA A 197 3.36 -0.82 14.92
C ALA A 197 4.09 -1.97 14.19
N GLN A 198 3.99 -2.04 12.88
CA GLN A 198 4.67 -3.06 12.07
C GLN A 198 6.20 -2.93 12.15
N MET A 199 6.72 -1.70 12.24
CA MET A 199 8.14 -1.44 12.41
C MET A 199 8.62 -1.96 13.78
N ALA A 200 7.90 -1.63 14.86
CA ALA A 200 8.22 -2.10 16.20
C ALA A 200 8.17 -3.63 16.28
N GLU A 201 7.10 -4.25 15.78
CA GLU A 201 6.96 -5.71 15.72
C GLU A 201 8.13 -6.37 14.96
N THR A 202 8.47 -5.84 13.78
CA THR A 202 9.56 -6.38 12.95
C THR A 202 10.91 -6.30 13.65
N ILE A 203 11.20 -5.16 14.31
CA ILE A 203 12.45 -4.97 15.05
C ILE A 203 12.53 -5.91 16.25
N ILE A 204 11.45 -5.99 17.04
CA ILE A 204 11.38 -6.89 18.20
C ILE A 204 11.54 -8.35 17.76
N ALA A 205 10.85 -8.77 16.71
CA ALA A 205 10.96 -10.11 16.17
C ALA A 205 12.41 -10.41 15.71
N LYS A 206 13.10 -9.45 15.12
CA LYS A 206 14.51 -9.63 14.76
C LYS A 206 15.41 -9.77 15.97
N GLU A 207 15.29 -8.90 16.96
CA GLU A 207 16.10 -8.93 18.19
C GLU A 207 15.90 -10.25 18.96
N LEU A 208 14.69 -10.81 18.92
CA LEU A 208 14.38 -12.09 19.53
C LEU A 208 14.71 -13.30 18.64
N GLY A 209 15.23 -13.12 17.44
CA GLY A 209 15.52 -14.20 16.50
C GLY A 209 14.28 -14.87 15.89
N LEU A 210 13.11 -14.22 15.96
CA LEU A 210 11.82 -14.78 15.55
C LEU A 210 11.44 -14.49 14.08
N LEU A 211 12.24 -13.72 13.33
CA LEU A 211 11.91 -13.34 11.94
C LEU A 211 11.77 -14.53 10.97
N ARG A 212 12.34 -15.69 11.32
CA ARG A 212 12.25 -16.91 10.53
C ARG A 212 11.23 -17.91 11.08
N ALA A 213 10.71 -17.67 12.28
CA ALA A 213 9.61 -18.43 12.80
C ALA A 213 8.33 -17.96 12.07
N GLY A 214 7.77 -18.80 11.24
CA GLY A 214 6.44 -18.56 10.69
C GLY A 214 5.44 -18.26 11.81
N SER A 215 4.35 -17.58 11.52
CA SER A 215 3.27 -17.42 12.49
C SER A 215 2.93 -18.79 13.07
N PRO A 216 2.79 -18.92 14.40
CA PRO A 216 2.39 -20.20 14.99
C PRO A 216 1.09 -20.65 14.33
N PRO A 217 0.92 -21.96 14.11
CA PRO A 217 -0.29 -22.47 13.51
C PRO A 217 -1.50 -22.02 14.33
N ILE A 218 -2.56 -21.59 13.66
CA ILE A 218 -3.82 -21.23 14.31
C ILE A 218 -4.34 -22.50 15.01
N PRO A 219 -4.53 -22.50 16.34
CA PRO A 219 -5.04 -23.67 17.02
C PRO A 219 -6.48 -23.95 16.56
N ALA A 220 -6.85 -25.23 16.41
CA ALA A 220 -8.21 -25.59 16.02
C ALA A 220 -9.25 -25.19 17.08
N THR A 221 -8.84 -25.17 18.34
CA THR A 221 -9.70 -24.78 19.46
C THR A 221 -8.94 -23.97 20.49
N VAL A 222 -9.66 -23.12 21.22
CA VAL A 222 -9.11 -22.36 22.36
C VAL A 222 -10.05 -22.47 23.57
N ARG A 223 -9.48 -22.29 24.76
CA ARG A 223 -10.22 -22.12 26.00
C ARG A 223 -9.87 -20.80 26.64
N TYR A 224 -10.87 -20.13 27.18
CA TYR A 224 -10.64 -18.88 27.89
C TYR A 224 -10.00 -19.16 29.27
N SER A 225 -8.93 -18.46 29.58
CA SER A 225 -8.32 -18.41 30.91
C SER A 225 -8.46 -16.99 31.45
N ALA A 226 -9.21 -16.84 32.53
CA ALA A 226 -9.41 -15.50 33.11
C ALA A 226 -8.13 -15.01 33.79
N PRO A 227 -7.70 -13.76 33.49
CA PRO A 227 -6.63 -13.12 34.23
C PRO A 227 -6.99 -13.01 35.74
N ARG A 228 -5.97 -13.04 36.60
CA ARG A 228 -6.16 -13.02 38.06
C ARG A 228 -6.92 -11.83 38.62
N PHE A 229 -6.94 -10.71 37.88
CA PHE A 229 -7.68 -9.51 38.27
C PHE A 229 -9.17 -9.57 37.93
N ILE A 230 -9.63 -10.52 37.09
CA ILE A 230 -11.04 -10.73 36.81
C ILE A 230 -11.64 -11.61 37.94
N GLN A 231 -12.23 -10.95 38.91
CA GLN A 231 -12.89 -11.55 40.04
C GLN A 231 -14.34 -11.03 40.16
N PRO A 232 -15.27 -11.60 39.38
CA PRO A 232 -16.66 -11.15 39.39
C PRO A 232 -17.29 -11.34 40.78
N LYS A 233 -17.96 -10.28 41.22
CA LYS A 233 -18.74 -10.30 42.47
C LYS A 233 -20.20 -10.64 42.12
N GLY A 234 -20.70 -11.74 42.70
CA GLY A 234 -22.07 -12.19 42.49
C GLY A 234 -22.16 -13.54 41.76
N MET A 235 -23.09 -14.37 42.18
CA MET A 235 -23.20 -15.76 41.73
C MET A 235 -23.44 -15.88 40.21
N VAL A 236 -24.25 -15.00 39.64
CA VAL A 236 -24.55 -15.06 38.20
C VAL A 236 -23.31 -14.83 37.33
N LEU A 237 -22.49 -13.82 37.66
CA LEU A 237 -21.26 -13.56 36.93
C LEU A 237 -20.19 -14.60 37.13
N GLN A 238 -20.13 -15.20 38.32
CA GLN A 238 -19.23 -16.34 38.63
C GLN A 238 -19.63 -17.58 37.83
N ASP A 239 -20.93 -17.86 37.73
CA ASP A 239 -21.44 -19.00 36.92
C ASP A 239 -21.11 -18.78 35.43
N ILE A 240 -21.37 -17.57 34.90
CA ILE A 240 -21.03 -17.22 33.51
C ILE A 240 -19.54 -17.43 33.26
N LEU A 241 -18.66 -16.87 34.12
CA LEU A 241 -17.22 -17.03 33.97
C LEU A 241 -16.82 -18.50 33.98
N THR A 242 -17.36 -19.32 34.92
CA THR A 242 -17.10 -20.72 34.99
C THR A 242 -17.51 -21.47 33.73
N ARG A 243 -18.68 -21.16 33.18
CA ARG A 243 -19.17 -21.74 31.92
C ARG A 243 -18.25 -21.41 30.77
N VAL A 244 -17.85 -20.10 30.60
CA VAL A 244 -16.93 -19.66 29.56
C VAL A 244 -15.55 -20.35 29.68
N GLN A 245 -15.01 -20.50 30.89
CA GLN A 245 -13.72 -21.18 31.11
C GLN A 245 -13.78 -22.67 30.77
N ARG A 246 -14.93 -23.32 30.99
CA ARG A 246 -15.15 -24.73 30.65
C ARG A 246 -15.43 -24.98 29.19
N HIS A 247 -15.88 -23.95 28.48
CA HIS A 247 -16.22 -24.07 27.08
C HIS A 247 -14.96 -24.17 26.21
N THR A 248 -15.01 -24.99 25.17
CA THR A 248 -13.98 -25.08 24.16
C THR A 248 -14.50 -24.43 22.90
N PHE A 249 -13.88 -23.30 22.49
CA PHE A 249 -14.26 -22.53 21.32
C PHE A 249 -13.55 -23.06 20.09
N ILE A 250 -14.27 -23.17 18.97
CA ILE A 250 -13.70 -23.51 17.67
C ILE A 250 -13.08 -22.24 17.09
N VAL A 251 -11.92 -22.37 16.46
CA VAL A 251 -11.21 -21.25 15.84
C VAL A 251 -11.17 -21.44 14.34
N SER A 252 -11.65 -20.43 13.62
CA SER A 252 -11.60 -20.40 12.16
C SER A 252 -10.17 -20.48 11.66
N GLN A 253 -9.86 -21.48 10.87
CA GLN A 253 -8.53 -21.67 10.29
C GLN A 253 -8.22 -20.62 9.20
N ARG A 254 -9.22 -19.85 8.76
CA ARG A 254 -9.07 -18.83 7.74
C ARG A 254 -8.55 -17.49 8.30
N ASN A 255 -9.01 -17.08 9.47
CA ASN A 255 -8.73 -15.74 10.04
C ASN A 255 -8.41 -15.74 11.54
N GLY A 256 -8.39 -16.90 12.19
CA GLY A 256 -8.14 -17.00 13.62
C GLY A 256 -9.29 -16.50 14.53
N ALA A 257 -10.45 -16.15 13.96
CA ALA A 257 -11.59 -15.72 14.73
C ALA A 257 -12.24 -16.88 15.48
N VAL A 258 -12.77 -16.61 16.66
CA VAL A 258 -13.56 -17.58 17.43
C VAL A 258 -14.94 -17.68 16.81
N GLU A 259 -15.37 -18.91 16.51
CA GLU A 259 -16.73 -19.20 16.07
C GLU A 259 -17.64 -19.32 17.31
N LEU A 260 -18.73 -18.53 17.34
CA LEU A 260 -19.69 -18.48 18.43
C LEU A 260 -20.88 -19.42 18.15
#